data_6eed0e20076afc6daff47013429fe928
#
_entry.id   6eed0e20076afc6daff47013429fe928
#
_cell.length_a   1.000
_cell.length_b   1.000
_cell.length_c   1.000
_cell.angle_alpha   90.00
_cell.angle_beta   90.00
_cell.angle_gamma   90.00
#
_symmetry.space_group_name_H-M   'P 1'
#
loop_
_entity.id
_entity.type
_entity.pdbx_description
1 polymer ?
#
loop_
_entity_poly.entity_id
_entity_poly.type
_entity_poly.pdbx_seq_one_letter_code
_entity_poly.pdbx_strand_id
1 'polypeptide(L)'
;MAIGPYLSIFTLNVNGFNVPTKRQRLAEWIQKQDPYICCLQETHLKTRDTYRLKVKGWKKIFHANRDQKKAGVAILISDKIDFKTKAMKRDKERHYITIKGSIQEDITITNIYAPNTGALQYVRQMLTSMKREINNNTIIVGDFNTPLTHMEISTKQKLTREHKL
;
A
#
# COMPACT_ATOMS: atom_id res chain seq x y z
N MET A 1 15.16 -6.57 -18.07
CA MET A 1 14.56 -5.51 -18.90
C MET A 1 14.51 -4.21 -18.11
N ALA A 2 14.97 -3.13 -18.70
CA ALA A 2 14.93 -1.84 -18.03
C ALA A 2 13.47 -1.39 -17.84
N ILE A 3 13.14 -0.97 -16.64
CA ILE A 3 11.88 -0.28 -16.39
C ILE A 3 12.02 1.09 -17.02
N GLY A 4 11.05 1.53 -17.80
CA GLY A 4 11.04 2.88 -18.32
C GLY A 4 11.10 3.93 -17.20
N PRO A 5 11.15 5.24 -17.52
CA PRO A 5 11.24 6.29 -16.51
C PRO A 5 10.05 6.35 -15.56
N TYR A 6 9.00 5.57 -15.80
CA TYR A 6 7.77 5.59 -15.03
C TYR A 6 7.55 4.27 -14.30
N LEU A 7 7.48 4.35 -12.97
CA LEU A 7 7.03 3.27 -12.13
C LEU A 7 5.59 3.59 -11.70
N SER A 8 4.61 2.87 -12.26
CA SER A 8 3.22 3.08 -11.87
C SER A 8 2.94 2.47 -10.52
N ILE A 9 2.49 3.30 -9.59
CA ILE A 9 2.10 2.87 -8.24
C ILE A 9 0.68 3.33 -8.00
N PHE A 10 -0.23 2.37 -7.76
CA PHE A 10 -1.62 2.66 -7.45
C PHE A 10 -1.87 2.43 -5.98
N THR A 11 -2.67 3.29 -5.38
CA THR A 11 -3.06 3.19 -3.99
C THR A 11 -4.58 3.19 -3.91
N LEU A 12 -5.14 2.31 -3.09
CA LEU A 12 -6.58 2.09 -3.02
C LEU A 12 -6.99 1.66 -1.62
N ASN A 13 -7.93 2.40 -1.01
CA ASN A 13 -8.63 1.94 0.18
C ASN A 13 -9.77 1.02 -0.25
N VAL A 14 -9.67 -0.27 0.07
CA VAL A 14 -10.64 -1.27 -0.38
C VAL A 14 -11.82 -1.44 0.56
N ASN A 15 -11.76 -0.87 1.77
CA ASN A 15 -12.84 -0.93 2.76
C ASN A 15 -13.37 -2.36 2.98
N GLY A 16 -12.47 -3.29 3.21
CA GLY A 16 -12.79 -4.69 3.42
C GLY A 16 -12.70 -5.54 2.17
N PHE A 17 -12.15 -6.72 2.33
CA PHE A 17 -11.83 -7.64 1.22
C PHE A 17 -12.51 -9.01 1.38
N ASN A 18 -13.39 -9.14 2.37
CA ASN A 18 -13.95 -10.44 2.74
C ASN A 18 -15.09 -10.91 1.84
N VAL A 19 -15.74 -10.01 1.11
CA VAL A 19 -16.85 -10.35 0.21
C VAL A 19 -16.30 -10.87 -1.13
N PRO A 20 -16.65 -12.09 -1.58
CA PRO A 20 -16.11 -12.68 -2.81
C PRO A 20 -16.30 -11.82 -4.06
N THR A 21 -17.47 -11.21 -4.26
CA THR A 21 -17.74 -10.33 -5.39
C THR A 21 -16.81 -9.12 -5.39
N LYS A 22 -16.52 -8.57 -4.22
CA LYS A 22 -15.62 -7.43 -4.10
C LYS A 22 -14.18 -7.81 -4.42
N ARG A 23 -13.73 -9.00 -3.99
CA ARG A 23 -12.40 -9.52 -4.36
C ARG A 23 -12.26 -9.68 -5.86
N GLN A 24 -13.28 -10.21 -6.52
CA GLN A 24 -13.28 -10.38 -7.96
C GLN A 24 -13.21 -9.04 -8.68
N ARG A 25 -14.02 -8.06 -8.28
CA ARG A 25 -14.01 -6.72 -8.86
C ARG A 25 -12.65 -6.04 -8.69
N LEU A 26 -12.04 -6.19 -7.53
CA LEU A 26 -10.72 -5.63 -7.28
C LEU A 26 -9.67 -6.26 -8.18
N ALA A 27 -9.67 -7.59 -8.31
CA ALA A 27 -8.74 -8.30 -9.17
C ALA A 27 -8.89 -7.86 -10.63
N GLU A 28 -10.11 -7.75 -11.12
CA GLU A 28 -10.40 -7.27 -12.48
C GLU A 28 -9.94 -5.83 -12.69
N TRP A 29 -10.16 -4.95 -11.69
CA TRP A 29 -9.72 -3.56 -11.75
C TRP A 29 -8.20 -3.46 -11.79
N ILE A 30 -7.49 -4.20 -10.93
CA ILE A 30 -6.03 -4.23 -10.92
C ILE A 30 -5.49 -4.72 -12.26
N GLN A 31 -6.06 -5.77 -12.81
CA GLN A 31 -5.65 -6.32 -14.10
C GLN A 31 -5.88 -5.31 -15.24
N LYS A 32 -7.00 -4.59 -15.20
CA LYS A 32 -7.31 -3.56 -16.20
C LYS A 32 -6.37 -2.37 -16.12
N GLN A 33 -6.08 -1.89 -14.92
CA GLN A 33 -5.17 -0.75 -14.71
C GLN A 33 -3.71 -1.13 -14.92
N ASP A 34 -3.38 -2.40 -14.70
CA ASP A 34 -2.06 -2.98 -14.91
C ASP A 34 -0.92 -2.19 -14.23
N PRO A 35 -1.02 -1.86 -12.93
CA PRO A 35 0.04 -1.13 -12.24
C PRO A 35 1.24 -2.02 -11.98
N TYR A 36 2.43 -1.43 -11.93
CA TYR A 36 3.61 -2.16 -11.49
C TYR A 36 3.53 -2.51 -10.00
N ILE A 37 3.01 -1.58 -9.20
CA ILE A 37 2.87 -1.76 -7.75
C ILE A 37 1.47 -1.30 -7.35
N CYS A 38 0.79 -2.12 -6.55
CA CYS A 38 -0.54 -1.80 -6.03
C CYS A 38 -0.51 -1.84 -4.51
N CYS A 39 -0.85 -0.71 -3.88
CA CYS A 39 -0.88 -0.56 -2.43
C CYS A 39 -2.33 -0.48 -1.97
N LEU A 40 -2.76 -1.44 -1.15
CA LEU A 40 -4.12 -1.56 -0.66
C LEU A 40 -4.19 -1.20 0.83
N GLN A 41 -5.24 -0.49 1.23
CA GLN A 41 -5.52 -0.16 2.62
C GLN A 41 -6.88 -0.72 3.02
N GLU A 42 -7.08 -0.94 4.31
CA GLU A 42 -8.30 -1.52 4.89
C GLU A 42 -8.69 -2.84 4.24
N THR A 43 -7.75 -3.76 4.15
CA THR A 43 -8.00 -5.09 3.56
C THR A 43 -8.95 -5.93 4.41
N HIS A 44 -8.98 -5.72 5.73
CA HIS A 44 -9.82 -6.44 6.71
C HIS A 44 -9.63 -7.96 6.67
N LEU A 45 -8.52 -8.44 6.18
CA LEU A 45 -8.21 -9.86 6.16
C LEU A 45 -7.62 -10.30 7.50
N LYS A 46 -8.10 -11.41 8.01
CA LYS A 46 -7.44 -12.10 9.10
C LYS A 46 -6.25 -12.87 8.56
N THR A 47 -5.28 -13.17 9.42
CA THR A 47 -4.08 -13.90 9.01
C THR A 47 -4.42 -15.22 8.33
N ARG A 48 -5.43 -15.95 8.84
CA ARG A 48 -5.90 -17.23 8.25
C ARG A 48 -6.54 -17.07 6.87
N ASP A 49 -7.01 -15.87 6.52
CA ASP A 49 -7.72 -15.59 5.26
C ASP A 49 -6.83 -14.93 4.22
N THR A 50 -5.55 -14.75 4.50
CA THR A 50 -4.61 -14.06 3.61
C THR A 50 -4.49 -14.73 2.24
N TYR A 51 -4.66 -16.05 2.17
CA TYR A 51 -4.64 -16.80 0.91
C TYR A 51 -5.71 -16.32 -0.09
N ARG A 52 -6.74 -15.62 0.38
CA ARG A 52 -7.81 -15.07 -0.47
C ARG A 52 -7.36 -13.82 -1.24
N LEU A 53 -6.26 -13.19 -0.83
CA LEU A 53 -5.70 -12.07 -1.55
C LEU A 53 -4.83 -12.62 -2.69
N LYS A 54 -5.45 -12.81 -3.85
CA LYS A 54 -4.79 -13.30 -5.06
C LYS A 54 -5.22 -12.48 -6.25
N VAL A 55 -4.25 -12.01 -7.02
CA VAL A 55 -4.49 -11.35 -8.29
C VAL A 55 -3.53 -11.93 -9.32
N LYS A 56 -4.07 -12.52 -10.38
CA LYS A 56 -3.27 -13.10 -11.46
C LYS A 56 -2.39 -12.02 -12.09
N GLY A 57 -1.09 -12.24 -12.11
CA GLY A 57 -0.11 -11.28 -12.60
C GLY A 57 0.61 -10.49 -11.51
N TRP A 58 0.19 -10.66 -10.25
CA TRP A 58 0.82 -10.03 -9.07
C TRP A 58 1.09 -11.07 -8.00
N LYS A 59 2.10 -11.91 -8.22
CA LYS A 59 2.43 -13.03 -7.32
C LYS A 59 3.10 -12.59 -6.03
N LYS A 60 3.92 -11.54 -6.08
CA LYS A 60 4.58 -11.02 -4.89
C LYS A 60 3.61 -10.14 -4.12
N ILE A 61 3.18 -10.62 -2.96
CA ILE A 61 2.22 -9.93 -2.10
C ILE A 61 2.81 -9.83 -0.69
N PHE A 62 2.88 -8.62 -0.20
CA PHE A 62 3.32 -8.31 1.16
C PHE A 62 2.14 -7.73 1.93
N HIS A 63 1.90 -8.18 3.14
CA HIS A 63 0.74 -7.75 3.91
C HIS A 63 1.06 -7.58 5.39
N ALA A 64 0.29 -6.71 6.03
CA ALA A 64 0.24 -6.57 7.47
C ALA A 64 -1.24 -6.60 7.87
N ASN A 65 -1.68 -7.71 8.47
CA ASN A 65 -3.06 -7.94 8.85
C ASN A 65 -3.28 -7.66 10.33
N ARG A 66 -4.49 -7.24 10.69
CA ARG A 66 -4.92 -7.06 12.06
C ARG A 66 -6.21 -7.84 12.31
N ASP A 67 -6.12 -8.91 13.11
CA ASP A 67 -7.20 -9.87 13.25
C ASP A 67 -8.44 -9.35 14.00
N GLN A 68 -8.28 -8.33 14.86
CA GLN A 68 -9.33 -7.87 15.76
C GLN A 68 -10.01 -6.57 15.33
N LYS A 69 -9.53 -5.88 14.34
CA LYS A 69 -10.08 -4.59 13.89
C LYS A 69 -10.07 -4.48 12.37
N LYS A 70 -10.95 -3.61 11.88
CA LYS A 70 -10.99 -3.27 10.47
C LYS A 70 -9.74 -2.48 10.08
N ALA A 71 -8.71 -3.18 9.73
CA ALA A 71 -7.41 -2.63 9.35
C ALA A 71 -6.75 -3.57 8.35
N GLY A 72 -5.47 -3.37 8.12
CA GLY A 72 -4.69 -4.20 7.23
C GLY A 72 -4.26 -3.44 5.99
N VAL A 73 -3.02 -3.68 5.59
CA VAL A 73 -2.42 -3.09 4.40
C VAL A 73 -1.73 -4.17 3.60
N ALA A 74 -1.65 -3.97 2.28
CA ALA A 74 -0.96 -4.91 1.40
C ALA A 74 -0.26 -4.17 0.28
N ILE A 75 0.84 -4.76 -0.19
CA ILE A 75 1.56 -4.29 -1.38
C ILE A 75 1.64 -5.47 -2.34
N LEU A 76 1.17 -5.27 -3.56
CA LEU A 76 1.21 -6.25 -4.63
C LEU A 76 2.18 -5.76 -5.69
N ILE A 77 3.11 -6.64 -6.10
CA ILE A 77 4.12 -6.34 -7.10
C ILE A 77 3.80 -7.12 -8.37
N SER A 78 3.77 -6.43 -9.50
CA SER A 78 3.54 -7.04 -10.81
C SER A 78 4.64 -8.04 -11.16
N ASP A 79 4.26 -9.16 -11.79
CA ASP A 79 5.19 -10.15 -12.32
C ASP A 79 6.04 -9.58 -13.47
N LYS A 80 5.63 -8.46 -14.05
CA LYS A 80 6.36 -7.80 -15.15
C LYS A 80 7.66 -7.14 -14.73
N ILE A 81 7.84 -6.90 -13.42
CA ILE A 81 9.07 -6.32 -12.89
C ILE A 81 9.80 -7.33 -12.03
N ASP A 82 11.12 -7.34 -12.12
CA ASP A 82 11.96 -8.18 -11.30
C ASP A 82 12.30 -7.47 -10.00
N PHE A 83 11.37 -7.56 -9.04
CA PHE A 83 11.57 -6.99 -7.71
C PHE A 83 12.28 -7.98 -6.81
N LYS A 84 13.46 -7.61 -6.36
CA LYS A 84 14.26 -8.44 -5.43
C LYS A 84 14.09 -7.90 -4.02
N THR A 85 13.35 -8.63 -3.19
CA THR A 85 13.09 -8.24 -1.81
C THR A 85 14.33 -8.40 -0.95
N LYS A 86 14.71 -7.34 -0.23
CA LYS A 86 15.82 -7.35 0.72
C LYS A 86 15.36 -7.38 2.17
N ALA A 87 14.30 -6.65 2.50
CA ALA A 87 13.79 -6.56 3.85
C ALA A 87 12.32 -6.16 3.85
N MET A 88 11.64 -6.50 4.94
CA MET A 88 10.25 -6.12 5.17
C MET A 88 10.08 -5.76 6.63
N LYS A 89 9.34 -4.68 6.90
CA LYS A 89 9.01 -4.23 8.24
C LYS A 89 7.51 -3.96 8.33
N ARG A 90 6.88 -4.49 9.38
CA ARG A 90 5.48 -4.20 9.70
C ARG A 90 5.39 -3.32 10.93
N ASP A 91 4.45 -2.39 10.92
CA ASP A 91 4.08 -1.64 12.10
C ASP A 91 3.51 -2.59 13.18
N LYS A 92 3.81 -2.29 14.44
CA LYS A 92 3.31 -3.02 15.60
C LYS A 92 1.78 -3.12 15.62
N GLU A 93 1.11 -2.02 15.25
CA GLU A 93 -0.36 -1.91 15.17
C GLU A 93 -0.92 -2.27 13.79
N ARG A 94 -0.06 -2.67 12.85
CA ARG A 94 -0.44 -3.05 11.48
C ARG A 94 -1.01 -1.90 10.65
N HIS A 95 -0.63 -0.66 10.95
CA HIS A 95 -1.02 0.51 10.19
C HIS A 95 -0.15 0.76 8.96
N TYR A 96 1.05 0.19 8.90
CA TYR A 96 1.89 0.30 7.72
C TYR A 96 2.70 -0.98 7.47
N ILE A 97 3.15 -1.11 6.24
CA ILE A 97 4.16 -2.08 5.85
C ILE A 97 5.21 -1.37 5.00
N THR A 98 6.47 -1.63 5.28
CA THR A 98 7.59 -1.14 4.49
C THR A 98 8.31 -2.33 3.85
N ILE A 99 8.53 -2.25 2.54
CA ILE A 99 9.36 -3.20 1.83
C ILE A 99 10.58 -2.48 1.27
N LYS A 100 11.74 -3.12 1.40
CA LYS A 100 12.99 -2.68 0.79
C LYS A 100 13.41 -3.73 -0.22
N GLY A 101 13.82 -3.29 -1.39
CA GLY A 101 14.24 -4.19 -2.43
C GLY A 101 14.93 -3.45 -3.55
N SER A 102 15.04 -4.09 -4.69
CA SER A 102 15.63 -3.46 -5.86
C SER A 102 14.87 -3.83 -7.14
N ILE A 103 14.76 -2.85 -8.02
CA ILE A 103 14.34 -2.98 -9.41
C ILE A 103 15.45 -2.28 -10.21
N GLN A 104 16.60 -2.96 -10.40
CA GLN A 104 17.87 -2.39 -10.87
C GLN A 104 18.54 -1.50 -9.83
N GLU A 105 17.80 -0.57 -9.20
CA GLU A 105 18.26 0.28 -8.12
C GLU A 105 17.48 -0.02 -6.84
N ASP A 106 18.05 0.33 -5.70
CA ASP A 106 17.39 0.16 -4.41
C ASP A 106 16.15 1.04 -4.33
N ILE A 107 15.06 0.47 -3.81
CA ILE A 107 13.79 1.17 -3.61
C ILE A 107 13.19 0.74 -2.27
N THR A 108 12.59 1.71 -1.58
CA THR A 108 11.82 1.46 -0.36
C THR A 108 10.40 1.97 -0.57
N ILE A 109 9.43 1.11 -0.30
CA ILE A 109 8.00 1.45 -0.44
C ILE A 109 7.33 1.24 0.91
N THR A 110 6.68 2.28 1.41
CA THR A 110 5.85 2.22 2.62
C THR A 110 4.41 2.50 2.23
N ASN A 111 3.55 1.55 2.57
CA ASN A 111 2.10 1.66 2.42
C ASN A 111 1.48 1.84 3.79
N ILE A 112 0.82 2.97 4.01
CA ILE A 112 0.26 3.35 5.30
C ILE A 112 -1.26 3.47 5.26
N TYR A 113 -1.90 3.05 6.35
CA TYR A 113 -3.28 3.39 6.69
C TYR A 113 -3.28 4.02 8.08
N ALA A 114 -3.35 5.34 8.12
CA ALA A 114 -3.35 6.07 9.38
C ALA A 114 -4.67 5.85 10.13
N PRO A 115 -4.66 5.78 11.48
CA PRO A 115 -5.89 5.60 12.25
C PRO A 115 -6.84 6.78 12.06
N ASN A 116 -8.16 6.53 12.17
CA ASN A 116 -9.17 7.57 12.03
C ASN A 116 -9.05 8.65 13.12
N THR A 117 -8.69 8.24 14.34
CA THR A 117 -8.47 9.14 15.46
C THR A 117 -6.98 9.32 15.70
N GLY A 118 -6.52 10.57 15.75
CA GLY A 118 -5.11 10.88 15.98
C GLY A 118 -4.22 10.64 14.75
N ALA A 119 -4.78 10.69 13.55
CA ALA A 119 -4.04 10.42 12.31
C ALA A 119 -2.84 11.34 12.14
N LEU A 120 -2.98 12.64 12.36
CA LEU A 120 -1.90 13.60 12.20
C LEU A 120 -0.73 13.29 13.13
N GLN A 121 -1.00 13.01 14.40
CA GLN A 121 0.02 12.67 15.38
C GLN A 121 0.71 11.36 15.01
N TYR A 122 -0.06 10.37 14.58
CA TYR A 122 0.47 9.09 14.15
C TYR A 122 1.42 9.25 12.96
N VAL A 123 1.01 9.99 11.93
CA VAL A 123 1.83 10.22 10.74
C VAL A 123 3.12 10.96 11.11
N ARG A 124 3.04 11.98 11.97
CA ARG A 124 4.22 12.71 12.44
C ARG A 124 5.20 11.80 13.18
N GLN A 125 4.70 10.97 14.10
CA GLN A 125 5.54 10.04 14.85
C GLN A 125 6.19 9.01 13.92
N MET A 126 5.43 8.48 12.98
CA MET A 126 5.95 7.52 12.00
C MET A 126 7.05 8.13 11.14
N LEU A 127 6.81 9.32 10.57
CA LEU A 127 7.81 10.00 9.74
C LEU A 127 9.07 10.35 10.55
N THR A 128 8.90 10.77 11.80
CA THR A 128 10.02 11.08 12.69
C THR A 128 10.85 9.82 12.96
N SER A 129 10.19 8.68 13.23
CA SER A 129 10.89 7.42 13.50
C SER A 129 11.62 6.89 12.27
N MET A 130 11.14 7.20 11.07
CA MET A 130 11.72 6.75 9.80
C MET A 130 12.71 7.74 9.19
N LYS A 131 12.88 8.91 9.78
CA LYS A 131 13.62 10.03 9.19
C LYS A 131 15.03 9.65 8.71
N ARG A 132 15.74 8.81 9.48
CA ARG A 132 17.09 8.38 9.13
C ARG A 132 17.14 7.39 7.96
N GLU A 133 16.03 6.69 7.71
CA GLU A 133 15.93 5.67 6.67
C GLU A 133 15.40 6.24 5.35
N ILE A 134 14.78 7.42 5.38
CA ILE A 134 14.20 8.06 4.20
C ILE A 134 15.32 8.65 3.34
N ASN A 135 15.32 8.31 2.06
CA ASN A 135 16.24 8.81 1.06
C ASN A 135 15.51 9.10 -0.25
N ASN A 136 16.25 9.43 -1.31
CA ASN A 136 15.66 9.75 -2.62
C ASN A 136 14.92 8.58 -3.28
N ASN A 137 15.14 7.37 -2.81
CA ASN A 137 14.51 6.15 -3.34
C ASN A 137 13.39 5.64 -2.44
N THR A 138 12.92 6.44 -1.50
CA THR A 138 11.82 6.09 -0.60
C THR A 138 10.50 6.65 -1.10
N ILE A 139 9.50 5.79 -1.21
CA ILE A 139 8.14 6.16 -1.63
C ILE A 139 7.19 5.82 -0.48
N ILE A 140 6.46 6.82 0.00
CA ILE A 140 5.46 6.65 1.05
C ILE A 140 4.09 6.97 0.47
N VAL A 141 3.22 5.99 0.46
CA VAL A 141 1.87 6.09 -0.09
C VAL A 141 0.85 5.53 0.89
N GLY A 142 -0.41 5.80 0.63
CA GLY A 142 -1.48 5.20 1.41
C GLY A 142 -2.60 6.17 1.73
N ASP A 143 -3.36 5.83 2.76
CA ASP A 143 -4.45 6.65 3.29
C ASP A 143 -4.01 7.29 4.60
N PHE A 144 -3.73 8.58 4.55
CA PHE A 144 -3.23 9.32 5.71
C PHE A 144 -4.33 9.83 6.65
N ASN A 145 -5.59 9.75 6.23
CA ASN A 145 -6.76 10.21 7.00
C ASN A 145 -6.63 11.64 7.55
N THR A 146 -5.70 12.42 7.02
CA THR A 146 -5.49 13.81 7.42
C THR A 146 -4.88 14.57 6.26
N PRO A 147 -5.30 15.83 6.06
CA PRO A 147 -4.62 16.72 5.12
C PRO A 147 -3.29 17.18 5.71
N LEU A 148 -2.22 17.11 4.91
CA LEU A 148 -0.90 17.57 5.34
C LEU A 148 -0.76 19.07 5.17
N THR A 149 -1.26 19.64 4.07
CA THR A 149 -1.34 21.08 3.81
C THR A 149 -2.63 21.40 3.06
N HIS A 150 -3.00 22.68 3.01
CA HIS A 150 -4.20 23.12 2.26
C HIS A 150 -4.12 22.82 0.77
N MET A 151 -2.97 22.96 0.17
CA MET A 151 -2.78 22.64 -1.27
C MET A 151 -2.78 21.14 -1.52
N GLU A 152 -2.23 20.36 -0.61
CA GLU A 152 -2.20 18.91 -0.72
C GLU A 152 -3.58 18.28 -0.51
N ILE A 153 -4.46 18.93 0.26
CA ILE A 153 -5.83 18.47 0.47
C ILE A 153 -6.57 18.28 -0.85
N SER A 154 -6.56 19.30 -1.72
CA SER A 154 -7.35 19.26 -2.95
C SER A 154 -6.84 18.18 -3.90
N THR A 155 -5.54 18.01 -4.03
CA THR A 155 -4.93 17.02 -4.92
C THR A 155 -5.10 15.60 -4.40
N LYS A 156 -4.80 15.37 -3.12
CA LYS A 156 -4.89 14.04 -2.52
C LYS A 156 -6.31 13.56 -2.33
N GLN A 157 -7.23 14.45 -1.94
CA GLN A 157 -8.64 14.08 -1.82
C GLN A 157 -9.23 13.68 -3.16
N LYS A 158 -8.84 14.35 -4.23
CA LYS A 158 -9.27 14.00 -5.58
C LYS A 158 -8.77 12.60 -5.96
N LEU A 159 -7.49 12.31 -5.73
CA LEU A 159 -6.92 11.00 -5.99
C LEU A 159 -7.58 9.90 -5.16
N THR A 160 -7.82 10.15 -3.87
CA THR A 160 -8.46 9.19 -2.97
C THR A 160 -9.88 8.88 -3.39
N ARG A 161 -10.64 9.87 -3.85
CA ARG A 161 -12.01 9.66 -4.33
C ARG A 161 -12.08 8.85 -5.62
N GLU A 162 -11.13 9.04 -6.52
CA GLU A 162 -11.08 8.32 -7.78
C GLU A 162 -10.77 6.83 -7.60
N HIS A 163 -10.16 6.44 -6.47
CA HIS A 163 -9.68 5.09 -6.21
C HIS A 163 -10.33 4.39 -5.02
N LYS A 164 -11.51 4.84 -4.58
CA LYS A 164 -12.30 4.11 -3.59
C LYS A 164 -13.25 3.13 -4.26
N LEU A 165 -13.24 1.92 -3.76
CA LEU A 165 -14.21 0.89 -4.13
C LEU A 165 -15.47 0.96 -3.28
#